data_242195d8bfc931b27c9debabd2f9b138
#
_entry.id   242195d8bfc931b27c9debabd2f9b138
#
_cell.length_a   1.000
_cell.length_b   1.000
_cell.length_c   1.000
_cell.angle_alpha   90.00
_cell.angle_beta   90.00
_cell.angle_gamma   90.00
#
_symmetry.space_group_name_H-M   'P 1'
#
loop_
_entity.id
_entity.type
_entity.pdbx_description
1 polymer ?
#
loop_
_entity_poly.entity_id
_entity_poly.type
_entity_poly.pdbx_seq_one_letter_code
_entity_poly.pdbx_strand_id
1 'polypeptide(L)'
;MPTEAATRFHAARDLLLAHRTDYDRAMAEFRWPEMAEFNWALDHFDPMAQGNAQKGLWIVDEGGHEVSRTFDELRLASNRAANFLRHLGVRRGDRLLVMLPNRVELWELMLAAIKLGAVLSPATTLLSQADLQDRIERGNLRVVIADPSCCARFGGIADGCVRIVCGSAEPGWTDYADSAGHADAFAPDGPTRCDDPCMLYFTSGTTSKPKMVLHSQRSYPVGHLSTLYWLGLQEGDVHFNVSSPGWAKHAWSCLFTPWTVGATIFIYNQGRFDSAKTLGTLVRCGVSSLCAPPTAWRSLILEDLTRYPVRLRELTSAGEPLNPEVIERVMAAWGLTIREGFGQTESTAMLGNPPGQPVRYGSMGRPLPGYRVELLDVDGKSAREGEVSVVLSPRPAGVMVAYAGDEERSRRALGGSHYGTADVASIDDDGYFWYVGRTDDVFKSSDYRISPFELESALIEHEAVAEAAVIESPDARRMFVPKACVILKPGVQPTADTARAILAAMRARLAPYQKIRIIEFCDLPKTVSGKIRRTELRALEAQRRAAGTRGELEFFEGDFPELTDKPRAGG
;
A
#
# COMPACT_ATOMS: atom_id res chain seq x y z
N MET A 1 18.87 -8.27 -30.27
CA MET A 1 19.55 -7.24 -29.44
C MET A 1 18.48 -6.51 -28.65
N PRO A 2 18.74 -6.13 -27.41
CA PRO A 2 17.78 -5.33 -26.64
C PRO A 2 17.48 -4.00 -27.35
N THR A 3 16.28 -3.50 -27.17
CA THR A 3 15.90 -2.17 -27.67
C THR A 3 16.71 -1.09 -26.94
N GLU A 4 16.81 0.12 -27.50
CA GLU A 4 17.46 1.25 -26.82
C GLU A 4 16.77 1.56 -25.48
N ALA A 5 15.43 1.48 -25.45
CA ALA A 5 14.64 1.67 -24.24
C ALA A 5 14.98 0.63 -23.16
N ALA A 6 15.03 -0.66 -23.53
CA ALA A 6 15.45 -1.73 -22.62
C ALA A 6 16.87 -1.48 -22.07
N THR A 7 17.80 -1.05 -22.92
CA THR A 7 19.17 -0.73 -22.50
C THR A 7 19.21 0.40 -21.48
N ARG A 8 18.45 1.48 -21.70
CA ARG A 8 18.35 2.61 -20.76
C ARG A 8 17.71 2.21 -19.43
N PHE A 9 16.65 1.39 -19.49
CA PHE A 9 15.98 0.86 -18.29
C PHE A 9 16.93 -0.03 -17.47
N HIS A 10 17.64 -0.95 -18.14
CA HIS A 10 18.60 -1.82 -17.46
C HIS A 10 19.77 -1.04 -16.86
N ALA A 11 20.30 -0.04 -17.55
CA ALA A 11 21.37 0.79 -17.01
C ALA A 11 20.95 1.52 -15.73
N ALA A 12 19.72 2.05 -15.69
CA ALA A 12 19.18 2.71 -14.48
C ALA A 12 18.95 1.71 -13.33
N ARG A 13 18.43 0.51 -13.64
CA ARG A 13 18.28 -0.58 -12.67
C ARG A 13 19.63 -1.03 -12.10
N ASP A 14 20.59 -1.30 -12.97
CA ASP A 14 21.89 -1.87 -12.60
C ASP A 14 22.72 -0.89 -11.79
N LEU A 15 22.58 0.43 -12.03
CA LEU A 15 23.15 1.47 -11.20
C LEU A 15 22.60 1.39 -9.76
N LEU A 16 21.29 1.25 -9.61
CA LEU A 16 20.69 1.13 -8.28
C LEU A 16 21.11 -0.16 -7.57
N LEU A 17 21.22 -1.26 -8.29
CA LEU A 17 21.72 -2.53 -7.74
C LEU A 17 23.19 -2.44 -7.33
N ALA A 18 24.04 -1.82 -8.14
CA ALA A 18 25.45 -1.60 -7.82
C ALA A 18 25.64 -0.74 -6.57
N HIS A 19 24.78 0.26 -6.37
CA HIS A 19 24.82 1.16 -5.22
C HIS A 19 23.74 0.85 -4.19
N ARG A 20 23.29 -0.40 -4.09
CA ARG A 20 22.19 -0.81 -3.21
C ARG A 20 22.39 -0.38 -1.74
N THR A 21 23.62 -0.36 -1.25
CA THR A 21 23.99 0.02 0.12
C THR A 21 24.73 1.35 0.22
N ASP A 22 24.94 2.02 -0.91
CA ASP A 22 25.60 3.34 -0.99
C ASP A 22 24.55 4.39 -1.40
N TYR A 23 23.82 4.87 -0.39
CA TYR A 23 22.71 5.80 -0.58
C TYR A 23 23.15 7.11 -1.25
N ASP A 24 24.25 7.69 -0.80
CA ASP A 24 24.69 9.00 -1.30
C ASP A 24 25.06 8.93 -2.78
N ARG A 25 25.70 7.84 -3.17
CA ARG A 25 26.06 7.61 -4.56
C ARG A 25 24.85 7.31 -5.42
N ALA A 26 23.91 6.47 -4.94
CA ALA A 26 22.65 6.23 -5.63
C ALA A 26 21.86 7.53 -5.85
N MET A 27 21.76 8.39 -4.85
CA MET A 27 21.10 9.70 -4.95
C MET A 27 21.81 10.64 -5.93
N ALA A 28 23.14 10.67 -5.92
CA ALA A 28 23.93 11.53 -6.77
C ALA A 28 23.89 11.12 -8.25
N GLU A 29 23.96 9.84 -8.54
CA GLU A 29 24.16 9.31 -9.89
C GLU A 29 22.85 8.87 -10.57
N PHE A 30 21.84 8.43 -9.83
CA PHE A 30 20.60 7.96 -10.43
C PHE A 30 19.83 9.07 -11.15
N ARG A 31 19.40 8.76 -12.36
CA ARG A 31 18.46 9.57 -13.14
C ARG A 31 17.40 8.66 -13.74
N TRP A 32 16.16 9.12 -13.76
CA TRP A 32 15.09 8.40 -14.43
C TRP A 32 15.43 8.21 -15.91
N PRO A 33 15.32 6.99 -16.44
CA PRO A 33 15.59 6.77 -17.86
C PRO A 33 14.56 7.48 -18.72
N GLU A 34 15.03 8.19 -19.74
CA GLU A 34 14.21 8.88 -20.72
C GLU A 34 14.01 8.00 -21.94
N MET A 35 12.75 7.70 -22.25
CA MET A 35 12.35 6.83 -23.35
C MET A 35 11.04 7.36 -23.93
N ALA A 36 10.89 7.31 -25.25
CA ALA A 36 9.63 7.64 -25.92
C ALA A 36 8.68 6.44 -25.93
N GLU A 37 9.23 5.27 -26.12
CA GLU A 37 8.53 3.99 -26.25
C GLU A 37 9.13 2.99 -25.27
N PHE A 38 8.29 2.26 -24.56
CA PHE A 38 8.70 1.18 -23.67
C PHE A 38 7.49 0.34 -23.29
N ASN A 39 7.62 -0.97 -23.41
CA ASN A 39 6.68 -1.94 -22.87
C ASN A 39 7.44 -2.87 -21.92
N TRP A 40 7.22 -2.69 -20.62
CA TRP A 40 7.96 -3.43 -19.60
C TRP A 40 7.89 -4.95 -19.78
N ALA A 41 6.73 -5.48 -20.23
CA ALA A 41 6.58 -6.91 -20.43
C ALA A 41 7.34 -7.41 -21.66
N LEU A 42 7.37 -6.63 -22.75
CA LEU A 42 8.03 -7.02 -24.00
C LEU A 42 9.52 -6.65 -24.03
N ASP A 43 9.90 -5.48 -23.48
CA ASP A 43 11.26 -4.96 -23.52
C ASP A 43 12.15 -5.47 -22.38
N HIS A 44 11.53 -5.88 -21.25
CA HIS A 44 12.27 -6.35 -20.07
C HIS A 44 11.90 -7.78 -19.68
N PHE A 45 10.61 -8.05 -19.35
CA PHE A 45 10.22 -9.34 -18.78
C PHE A 45 10.45 -10.50 -19.77
N ASP A 46 9.96 -10.40 -21.01
CA ASP A 46 10.06 -11.48 -22.00
C ASP A 46 11.51 -11.83 -22.35
N PRO A 47 12.43 -10.87 -22.60
CA PRO A 47 13.84 -11.20 -22.83
C PRO A 47 14.52 -11.86 -21.64
N MET A 48 14.22 -11.45 -20.42
CA MET A 48 14.74 -12.04 -19.18
C MET A 48 14.17 -13.44 -18.94
N ALA A 49 12.90 -13.65 -19.30
CA ALA A 49 12.17 -14.88 -19.08
C ALA A 49 12.44 -15.96 -20.12
N GLN A 50 12.91 -15.61 -21.32
CA GLN A 50 13.12 -16.55 -22.42
C GLN A 50 14.12 -17.65 -22.05
N GLY A 51 13.63 -18.90 -22.00
CA GLY A 51 14.43 -20.07 -21.61
C GLY A 51 14.83 -20.11 -20.14
N ASN A 52 14.33 -19.19 -19.31
CA ASN A 52 14.64 -19.12 -17.89
C ASN A 52 13.80 -20.11 -17.09
N ALA A 53 14.43 -21.18 -16.60
CA ALA A 53 13.80 -22.26 -15.83
C ALA A 53 13.70 -21.95 -14.33
N GLN A 54 14.16 -20.78 -13.87
CA GLN A 54 13.98 -20.38 -12.47
C GLN A 54 12.49 -20.09 -12.19
N LYS A 55 12.07 -20.34 -10.96
CA LYS A 55 10.70 -20.01 -10.54
C LYS A 55 10.49 -18.50 -10.57
N GLY A 56 9.55 -18.03 -11.39
CA GLY A 56 9.09 -16.63 -11.37
C GLY A 56 7.95 -16.43 -10.37
N LEU A 57 7.08 -17.45 -10.22
CA LEU A 57 5.95 -17.43 -9.30
C LEU A 57 5.86 -18.75 -8.53
N TRP A 58 5.61 -18.65 -7.23
CA TRP A 58 5.41 -19.80 -6.36
C TRP A 58 4.28 -19.51 -5.37
N ILE A 59 3.16 -20.22 -5.51
CA ILE A 59 1.97 -20.10 -4.67
C ILE A 59 1.86 -21.35 -3.80
N VAL A 60 1.67 -21.14 -2.51
CA VAL A 60 1.42 -22.18 -1.51
C VAL A 60 0.11 -21.85 -0.81
N ASP A 61 -0.74 -22.83 -0.54
CA ASP A 61 -1.93 -22.65 0.27
C ASP A 61 -1.77 -23.26 1.69
N GLU A 62 -2.73 -22.95 2.57
CA GLU A 62 -2.71 -23.47 3.95
C GLU A 62 -2.99 -24.98 4.05
N GLY A 63 -3.48 -25.61 2.99
CA GLY A 63 -3.63 -27.06 2.84
C GLY A 63 -2.33 -27.75 2.42
N GLY A 64 -1.30 -26.98 2.10
CA GLY A 64 0.00 -27.48 1.65
C GLY A 64 0.06 -27.78 0.15
N HIS A 65 -0.97 -27.43 -0.62
CA HIS A 65 -0.90 -27.50 -2.07
C HIS A 65 0.01 -26.39 -2.61
N GLU A 66 0.87 -26.75 -3.58
CA GLU A 66 1.85 -25.85 -4.16
C GLU A 66 1.70 -25.80 -5.68
N VAL A 67 1.74 -24.59 -6.22
CA VAL A 67 1.81 -24.33 -7.67
C VAL A 67 2.97 -23.40 -7.93
N SER A 68 3.80 -23.73 -8.90
CA SER A 68 4.86 -22.82 -9.35
C SER A 68 4.83 -22.68 -10.88
N ARG A 69 5.37 -21.55 -11.35
CA ARG A 69 5.65 -21.29 -12.76
C ARG A 69 7.06 -20.75 -12.89
N THR A 70 7.79 -21.26 -13.86
CA THR A 70 9.07 -20.67 -14.26
C THR A 70 8.84 -19.36 -15.00
N PHE A 71 9.87 -18.56 -15.15
CA PHE A 71 9.79 -17.33 -15.94
C PHE A 71 9.39 -17.62 -17.39
N ASP A 72 9.95 -18.68 -18.01
CA ASP A 72 9.60 -19.02 -19.39
C ASP A 72 8.15 -19.51 -19.53
N GLU A 73 7.65 -20.31 -18.59
CA GLU A 73 6.24 -20.71 -18.56
C GLU A 73 5.30 -19.50 -18.46
N LEU A 74 5.62 -18.51 -17.61
CA LEU A 74 4.86 -17.26 -17.48
C LEU A 74 4.89 -16.45 -18.78
N ARG A 75 6.05 -16.37 -19.45
CA ARG A 75 6.21 -15.71 -20.75
C ARG A 75 5.30 -16.34 -21.79
N LEU A 76 5.37 -17.66 -21.95
CA LEU A 76 4.56 -18.40 -22.92
C LEU A 76 3.06 -18.33 -22.62
N ALA A 77 2.68 -18.51 -21.36
CA ALA A 77 1.27 -18.43 -20.93
C ALA A 77 0.70 -17.02 -21.13
N SER A 78 1.44 -15.97 -20.78
CA SER A 78 0.99 -14.59 -21.01
C SER A 78 0.94 -14.20 -22.49
N ASN A 79 1.75 -14.82 -23.36
CA ASN A 79 1.62 -14.67 -24.81
C ASN A 79 0.31 -15.28 -25.31
N ARG A 80 -0.01 -16.50 -24.89
CA ARG A 80 -1.31 -17.14 -25.20
C ARG A 80 -2.47 -16.30 -24.69
N ALA A 81 -2.39 -15.82 -23.45
CA ALA A 81 -3.41 -14.95 -22.86
C ALA A 81 -3.59 -13.64 -23.64
N ALA A 82 -2.49 -13.01 -24.10
CA ALA A 82 -2.56 -11.79 -24.91
C ALA A 82 -3.24 -12.04 -26.26
N ASN A 83 -2.90 -13.16 -26.94
CA ASN A 83 -3.57 -13.56 -28.18
C ASN A 83 -5.04 -13.91 -27.97
N PHE A 84 -5.39 -14.58 -26.88
CA PHE A 84 -6.78 -14.86 -26.49
C PHE A 84 -7.59 -13.58 -26.25
N LEU A 85 -7.07 -12.64 -25.45
CA LEU A 85 -7.71 -11.35 -25.23
C LEU A 85 -7.91 -10.58 -26.55
N ARG A 86 -6.91 -10.58 -27.43
CA ARG A 86 -7.00 -9.98 -28.76
C ARG A 86 -8.09 -10.64 -29.61
N HIS A 87 -8.21 -11.98 -29.57
CA HIS A 87 -9.26 -12.72 -30.26
C HIS A 87 -10.67 -12.31 -29.77
N LEU A 88 -10.84 -12.07 -28.48
CA LEU A 88 -12.07 -11.56 -27.88
C LEU A 88 -12.32 -10.07 -28.17
N GLY A 89 -11.48 -9.42 -28.98
CA GLY A 89 -11.65 -8.05 -29.41
C GLY A 89 -11.00 -7.00 -28.49
N VAL A 90 -10.21 -7.40 -27.50
CA VAL A 90 -9.46 -6.46 -26.66
C VAL A 90 -8.36 -5.77 -27.49
N ARG A 91 -8.26 -4.46 -27.35
CA ARG A 91 -7.31 -3.61 -28.07
C ARG A 91 -6.51 -2.75 -27.11
N ARG A 92 -5.42 -2.15 -27.62
CA ARG A 92 -4.64 -1.11 -26.92
C ARG A 92 -5.56 -0.04 -26.33
N GLY A 93 -5.34 0.32 -25.09
CA GLY A 93 -6.12 1.34 -24.37
C GLY A 93 -7.45 0.85 -23.78
N ASP A 94 -7.91 -0.36 -24.14
CA ASP A 94 -9.08 -0.94 -23.47
C ASP A 94 -8.78 -1.18 -21.99
N ARG A 95 -9.78 -0.93 -21.14
CA ARG A 95 -9.64 -1.05 -19.69
C ARG A 95 -10.26 -2.34 -19.20
N LEU A 96 -9.45 -3.11 -18.44
CA LEU A 96 -9.79 -4.43 -17.93
C LEU A 96 -9.96 -4.39 -16.42
N LEU A 97 -11.12 -4.75 -15.90
CA LEU A 97 -11.29 -5.06 -14.49
C LEU A 97 -10.78 -6.49 -14.23
N VAL A 98 -9.85 -6.63 -13.31
CA VAL A 98 -9.31 -7.94 -12.90
C VAL A 98 -9.65 -8.19 -11.43
N MET A 99 -10.62 -9.07 -11.18
CA MET A 99 -11.14 -9.40 -9.85
C MET A 99 -10.83 -10.86 -9.52
N LEU A 100 -9.56 -11.14 -9.31
CA LEU A 100 -9.02 -12.46 -9.01
C LEU A 100 -8.32 -12.47 -7.65
N PRO A 101 -8.39 -13.59 -6.90
CA PRO A 101 -7.48 -13.84 -5.79
C PRO A 101 -6.05 -14.09 -6.31
N ASN A 102 -5.11 -14.34 -5.41
CA ASN A 102 -3.76 -14.76 -5.79
C ASN A 102 -3.80 -16.18 -6.40
N ARG A 103 -3.84 -16.25 -7.71
CA ARG A 103 -3.83 -17.46 -8.54
C ARG A 103 -2.99 -17.21 -9.79
N VAL A 104 -2.46 -18.23 -10.41
CA VAL A 104 -1.48 -18.12 -11.52
C VAL A 104 -2.00 -17.22 -12.64
N GLU A 105 -3.26 -17.34 -13.00
CA GLU A 105 -3.91 -16.61 -14.09
C GLU A 105 -3.91 -15.09 -13.87
N LEU A 106 -3.83 -14.64 -12.62
CA LEU A 106 -3.70 -13.22 -12.32
C LEU A 106 -2.44 -12.62 -12.96
N TRP A 107 -1.30 -13.28 -12.78
CA TRP A 107 -0.02 -12.79 -13.31
C TRP A 107 0.10 -12.97 -14.82
N GLU A 108 -0.43 -14.07 -15.36
CA GLU A 108 -0.51 -14.29 -16.81
C GLU A 108 -1.30 -13.18 -17.49
N LEU A 109 -2.46 -12.81 -16.92
CA LEU A 109 -3.33 -11.75 -17.42
C LEU A 109 -2.74 -10.35 -17.23
N MET A 110 -2.04 -10.09 -16.12
CA MET A 110 -1.33 -8.83 -15.91
C MET A 110 -0.25 -8.62 -16.98
N LEU A 111 0.58 -9.62 -17.24
CA LEU A 111 1.58 -9.58 -18.32
C LEU A 111 0.91 -9.43 -19.70
N ALA A 112 -0.15 -10.19 -19.97
CA ALA A 112 -0.88 -10.14 -21.24
C ALA A 112 -1.45 -8.74 -21.53
N ALA A 113 -2.05 -8.11 -20.53
CA ALA A 113 -2.60 -6.76 -20.67
C ALA A 113 -1.49 -5.72 -20.94
N ILE A 114 -0.34 -5.81 -20.25
CA ILE A 114 0.80 -4.93 -20.51
C ILE A 114 1.32 -5.12 -21.93
N LYS A 115 1.47 -6.39 -22.40
CA LYS A 115 1.89 -6.72 -23.77
C LYS A 115 0.97 -6.12 -24.83
N LEU A 116 -0.35 -6.17 -24.60
CA LEU A 116 -1.36 -5.59 -25.48
C LEU A 116 -1.39 -4.05 -25.43
N GLY A 117 -0.81 -3.42 -24.41
CA GLY A 117 -1.00 -2.01 -24.14
C GLY A 117 -2.41 -1.69 -23.62
N ALA A 118 -3.08 -2.66 -23.03
CA ALA A 118 -4.35 -2.48 -22.34
C ALA A 118 -4.13 -1.94 -20.92
N VAL A 119 -5.17 -1.37 -20.31
CA VAL A 119 -5.11 -0.74 -19.00
C VAL A 119 -5.69 -1.67 -17.95
N LEU A 120 -4.87 -2.07 -16.99
CA LEU A 120 -5.30 -2.93 -15.88
C LEU A 120 -6.00 -2.11 -14.79
N SER A 121 -7.15 -2.57 -14.35
CA SER A 121 -7.82 -2.10 -13.14
C SER A 121 -7.99 -3.26 -12.16
N PRO A 122 -6.99 -3.53 -11.30
CA PRO A 122 -7.09 -4.59 -10.31
C PRO A 122 -8.15 -4.27 -9.26
N ALA A 123 -8.91 -5.30 -8.86
CA ALA A 123 -9.97 -5.18 -7.88
C ALA A 123 -9.91 -6.30 -6.85
N THR A 124 -10.18 -5.97 -5.59
CA THR A 124 -10.33 -6.99 -4.55
C THR A 124 -11.62 -7.78 -4.75
N THR A 125 -11.58 -9.08 -4.43
CA THR A 125 -12.74 -9.97 -4.46
C THR A 125 -13.82 -9.62 -3.42
N LEU A 126 -13.61 -8.59 -2.59
CA LEU A 126 -14.53 -8.17 -1.53
C LEU A 126 -15.51 -7.07 -1.97
N LEU A 127 -15.40 -6.55 -3.20
CA LEU A 127 -16.26 -5.45 -3.68
C LEU A 127 -17.73 -5.89 -3.80
N SER A 128 -18.63 -4.99 -3.42
CA SER A 128 -20.05 -5.15 -3.63
C SER A 128 -20.45 -4.93 -5.09
N GLN A 129 -21.66 -5.33 -5.48
CA GLN A 129 -22.21 -5.05 -6.82
C GLN A 129 -22.25 -3.54 -7.11
N ALA A 130 -22.63 -2.72 -6.14
CA ALA A 130 -22.67 -1.27 -6.30
C ALA A 130 -21.27 -0.66 -6.55
N ASP A 131 -20.24 -1.16 -5.84
CA ASP A 131 -18.86 -0.76 -6.08
C ASP A 131 -18.37 -1.16 -7.49
N LEU A 132 -18.78 -2.33 -7.96
CA LEU A 132 -18.42 -2.84 -9.28
C LEU A 132 -19.11 -2.02 -10.38
N GLN A 133 -20.38 -1.68 -10.20
CA GLN A 133 -21.12 -0.81 -11.14
C GLN A 133 -20.44 0.55 -11.26
N ASP A 134 -20.13 1.22 -10.13
CA ASP A 134 -19.41 2.51 -10.15
C ASP A 134 -18.08 2.42 -10.92
N ARG A 135 -17.33 1.31 -10.71
CA ARG A 135 -16.04 1.10 -11.40
C ARG A 135 -16.20 0.87 -12.90
N ILE A 136 -17.18 0.05 -13.31
CA ILE A 136 -17.44 -0.23 -14.73
C ILE A 136 -17.84 1.05 -15.45
N GLU A 137 -18.80 1.80 -14.91
CA GLU A 137 -19.31 3.01 -15.50
C GLU A 137 -18.26 4.14 -15.55
N ARG A 138 -17.73 4.54 -14.39
CA ARG A 138 -16.77 5.65 -14.32
C ARG A 138 -15.42 5.31 -14.91
N GLY A 139 -14.98 4.06 -14.73
CA GLY A 139 -13.74 3.56 -15.30
C GLY A 139 -13.82 3.31 -16.80
N ASN A 140 -15.00 3.32 -17.40
CA ASN A 140 -15.23 2.90 -18.78
C ASN A 140 -14.57 1.54 -19.06
N LEU A 141 -14.87 0.55 -18.18
CA LEU A 141 -14.26 -0.77 -18.24
C LEU A 141 -15.02 -1.63 -19.27
N ARG A 142 -14.30 -2.18 -20.24
CA ARG A 142 -14.88 -2.95 -21.36
C ARG A 142 -14.73 -4.46 -21.19
N VAL A 143 -13.85 -4.88 -20.32
CA VAL A 143 -13.54 -6.28 -20.07
C VAL A 143 -13.61 -6.52 -18.56
N VAL A 144 -14.26 -7.59 -18.17
CA VAL A 144 -14.32 -8.06 -16.78
C VAL A 144 -13.73 -9.46 -16.71
N ILE A 145 -12.73 -9.64 -15.87
CA ILE A 145 -12.08 -10.92 -15.61
C ILE A 145 -12.30 -11.24 -14.13
N ALA A 146 -12.97 -12.34 -13.83
CA ALA A 146 -13.38 -12.63 -12.46
C ALA A 146 -13.13 -14.09 -12.05
N ASP A 147 -12.99 -14.27 -10.74
CA ASP A 147 -13.09 -15.59 -10.10
C ASP A 147 -14.56 -16.06 -10.10
N PRO A 148 -14.87 -17.35 -10.25
CA PRO A 148 -16.24 -17.87 -10.24
C PRO A 148 -17.08 -17.40 -9.05
N SER A 149 -16.48 -17.31 -7.86
CA SER A 149 -17.15 -16.82 -6.65
C SER A 149 -17.61 -15.36 -6.73
N CYS A 150 -17.12 -14.62 -7.72
CA CYS A 150 -17.43 -13.21 -7.95
C CYS A 150 -18.44 -12.98 -9.07
N CYS A 151 -18.63 -13.94 -9.99
CA CYS A 151 -19.39 -13.75 -11.24
C CYS A 151 -20.83 -13.29 -11.01
N ALA A 152 -21.51 -13.81 -10.01
CA ALA A 152 -22.90 -13.45 -9.70
C ALA A 152 -23.10 -11.95 -9.42
N ARG A 153 -22.05 -11.25 -8.89
CA ARG A 153 -22.10 -9.81 -8.59
C ARG A 153 -22.08 -8.91 -9.82
N PHE A 154 -21.79 -9.48 -11.00
CA PHE A 154 -21.78 -8.74 -12.27
C PHE A 154 -23.10 -8.82 -13.04
N GLY A 155 -24.09 -9.55 -12.51
CA GLY A 155 -25.41 -9.68 -13.14
C GLY A 155 -26.08 -8.31 -13.35
N GLY A 156 -26.46 -8.02 -14.61
CA GLY A 156 -27.13 -6.75 -15.00
C GLY A 156 -26.23 -5.51 -15.05
N ILE A 157 -24.97 -5.58 -14.63
CA ILE A 157 -24.05 -4.42 -14.64
C ILE A 157 -22.90 -4.54 -15.64
N ALA A 158 -22.64 -5.73 -16.17
CA ALA A 158 -21.56 -6.00 -17.11
C ALA A 158 -22.03 -6.57 -18.46
N ASP A 159 -23.29 -6.34 -18.85
CA ASP A 159 -23.88 -6.92 -20.06
C ASP A 159 -23.23 -6.40 -21.35
N GLY A 160 -22.66 -5.19 -21.32
CA GLY A 160 -21.89 -4.61 -22.42
C GLY A 160 -20.40 -4.95 -22.43
N CYS A 161 -19.91 -5.74 -21.46
CA CYS A 161 -18.52 -6.09 -21.31
C CYS A 161 -18.20 -7.48 -21.87
N VAL A 162 -16.97 -7.66 -22.35
CA VAL A 162 -16.38 -9.00 -22.51
C VAL A 162 -16.18 -9.58 -21.10
N ARG A 163 -16.79 -10.76 -20.85
CA ARG A 163 -16.74 -11.42 -19.53
C ARG A 163 -15.91 -12.68 -19.60
N ILE A 164 -14.86 -12.76 -18.78
CA ILE A 164 -13.92 -13.88 -18.72
C ILE A 164 -13.90 -14.43 -17.31
N VAL A 165 -14.08 -15.74 -17.14
CA VAL A 165 -13.98 -16.42 -15.86
C VAL A 165 -12.70 -17.24 -15.79
N CYS A 166 -11.99 -17.16 -14.65
CA CYS A 166 -10.82 -17.98 -14.38
C CYS A 166 -11.19 -19.05 -13.34
N GLY A 167 -11.36 -20.30 -13.78
CA GLY A 167 -11.72 -21.43 -12.92
C GLY A 167 -12.88 -22.23 -13.49
N SER A 168 -13.86 -22.60 -12.66
CA SER A 168 -15.04 -23.32 -13.15
C SER A 168 -15.86 -22.46 -14.11
N ALA A 169 -16.35 -23.09 -15.18
CA ALA A 169 -17.16 -22.42 -16.19
C ALA A 169 -18.44 -21.79 -15.58
N GLU A 170 -18.78 -20.60 -16.03
CA GLU A 170 -19.96 -19.84 -15.61
C GLU A 170 -20.83 -19.48 -16.82
N PRO A 171 -22.16 -19.63 -16.75
CA PRO A 171 -23.04 -19.29 -17.86
C PRO A 171 -22.89 -17.83 -18.33
N GLY A 172 -22.66 -17.65 -19.63
CA GLY A 172 -22.48 -16.34 -20.24
C GLY A 172 -21.12 -15.69 -20.02
N TRP A 173 -20.14 -16.45 -19.53
CA TRP A 173 -18.74 -16.07 -19.40
C TRP A 173 -17.88 -16.93 -20.33
N THR A 174 -16.83 -16.34 -20.90
CA THR A 174 -15.81 -17.08 -21.65
C THR A 174 -14.81 -17.69 -20.66
N ASP A 175 -14.48 -18.95 -20.82
CA ASP A 175 -13.51 -19.61 -19.94
C ASP A 175 -12.08 -19.19 -20.30
N TYR A 176 -11.32 -18.73 -19.31
CA TYR A 176 -9.89 -18.41 -19.49
C TYR A 176 -9.07 -19.62 -19.93
N ALA A 177 -9.49 -20.84 -19.60
CA ALA A 177 -8.81 -22.07 -20.04
C ALA A 177 -8.69 -22.17 -21.58
N ASP A 178 -9.58 -21.53 -22.33
CA ASP A 178 -9.55 -21.45 -23.78
C ASP A 178 -8.28 -20.74 -24.29
N SER A 179 -7.64 -19.92 -23.45
CA SER A 179 -6.36 -19.28 -23.76
C SER A 179 -5.26 -20.26 -24.15
N ALA A 180 -5.30 -21.50 -23.63
CA ALA A 180 -4.36 -22.56 -23.92
C ALA A 180 -4.32 -22.95 -25.41
N GLY A 181 -5.41 -22.74 -26.14
CA GLY A 181 -5.51 -23.01 -27.59
C GLY A 181 -4.89 -21.93 -28.48
N HIS A 182 -4.39 -20.84 -27.92
CA HIS A 182 -3.81 -19.73 -28.67
C HIS A 182 -2.27 -19.86 -28.82
N ALA A 183 -1.72 -19.16 -29.81
CA ALA A 183 -0.28 -19.17 -30.08
C ALA A 183 0.53 -18.62 -28.89
N ASP A 184 1.66 -19.25 -28.59
CA ASP A 184 2.61 -18.85 -27.56
C ASP A 184 3.67 -17.84 -28.04
N ALA A 185 3.62 -17.46 -29.32
CA ALA A 185 4.33 -16.33 -29.90
C ALA A 185 3.37 -15.12 -29.97
N PHE A 186 3.81 -13.98 -29.45
CA PHE A 186 3.03 -12.73 -29.47
C PHE A 186 3.81 -11.62 -30.17
N ALA A 187 3.11 -10.89 -31.04
CA ALA A 187 3.60 -9.66 -31.65
C ALA A 187 2.62 -8.52 -31.32
N PRO A 188 3.10 -7.37 -30.81
CA PRO A 188 2.23 -6.21 -30.52
C PRO A 188 1.72 -5.57 -31.81
N ASP A 189 0.57 -4.89 -31.74
CA ASP A 189 -0.05 -4.16 -32.87
C ASP A 189 0.66 -2.84 -33.20
N GLY A 190 1.81 -2.59 -32.59
CA GLY A 190 2.66 -1.42 -32.77
C GLY A 190 3.41 -1.07 -31.48
N PRO A 191 4.29 -0.06 -31.51
CA PRO A 191 5.09 0.34 -30.34
C PRO A 191 4.18 0.86 -29.22
N THR A 192 4.59 0.59 -27.98
CA THR A 192 3.92 1.13 -26.78
C THR A 192 4.65 2.40 -26.36
N ARG A 193 3.94 3.51 -26.30
CA ARG A 193 4.49 4.78 -25.82
C ARG A 193 4.63 4.78 -24.29
N CYS A 194 5.64 5.47 -23.80
CA CYS A 194 5.83 5.62 -22.35
C CYS A 194 4.69 6.34 -21.63
N ASP A 195 3.96 7.20 -22.34
CA ASP A 195 2.78 7.92 -21.84
C ASP A 195 1.45 7.17 -22.02
N ASP A 196 1.45 6.02 -22.72
CA ASP A 196 0.26 5.16 -22.82
C ASP A 196 -0.21 4.74 -21.42
N PRO A 197 -1.52 4.77 -21.13
CA PRO A 197 -2.06 4.27 -19.87
C PRO A 197 -1.71 2.79 -19.62
N CYS A 198 -1.41 2.44 -18.37
CA CYS A 198 -1.04 1.09 -17.96
C CYS A 198 -1.91 0.54 -16.82
N MET A 199 -2.07 1.32 -15.74
CA MET A 199 -2.79 0.90 -14.55
C MET A 199 -3.82 1.95 -14.15
N LEU A 200 -5.01 1.51 -13.72
CA LEU A 200 -6.09 2.37 -13.21
C LEU A 200 -6.52 1.85 -11.84
N TYR A 201 -6.25 2.61 -10.79
CA TYR A 201 -6.63 2.25 -9.42
C TYR A 201 -7.78 3.11 -8.91
N PHE A 202 -8.73 2.47 -8.25
CA PHE A 202 -9.78 3.13 -7.48
C PHE A 202 -9.35 3.21 -6.02
N THR A 203 -9.10 4.42 -5.53
CA THR A 203 -8.65 4.63 -4.15
C THR A 203 -9.73 5.27 -3.30
N SER A 204 -9.88 4.81 -2.06
CA SER A 204 -10.74 5.49 -1.09
C SER A 204 -10.19 6.89 -0.79
N GLY A 205 -11.01 7.91 -1.01
CA GLY A 205 -10.70 9.28 -0.63
C GLY A 205 -11.57 9.74 0.53
N THR A 206 -11.34 10.95 1.01
CA THR A 206 -12.19 11.65 1.99
C THR A 206 -13.58 12.03 1.41
N THR A 207 -13.77 11.85 0.09
CA THR A 207 -15.04 12.07 -0.63
C THR A 207 -15.85 10.78 -0.74
N SER A 208 -17.16 10.91 -1.03
CA SER A 208 -18.10 9.79 -1.12
C SER A 208 -17.77 8.75 -2.19
N LYS A 209 -17.02 9.12 -3.26
CA LYS A 209 -16.65 8.21 -4.34
C LYS A 209 -15.13 8.04 -4.45
N PRO A 210 -14.64 6.81 -4.78
CA PRO A 210 -13.21 6.56 -4.98
C PRO A 210 -12.60 7.45 -6.08
N LYS A 211 -11.36 7.90 -5.87
CA LYS A 211 -10.56 8.56 -6.91
C LYS A 211 -10.06 7.51 -7.91
N MET A 212 -9.94 7.88 -9.17
CA MET A 212 -9.39 7.02 -10.23
C MET A 212 -7.96 7.46 -10.56
N VAL A 213 -6.97 6.79 -9.99
CA VAL A 213 -5.55 7.10 -10.20
C VAL A 213 -5.04 6.39 -11.44
N LEU A 214 -4.56 7.14 -12.42
CA LEU A 214 -4.07 6.63 -13.69
C LEU A 214 -2.54 6.67 -13.74
N HIS A 215 -1.94 5.53 -14.04
CA HIS A 215 -0.51 5.39 -14.30
C HIS A 215 -0.25 4.99 -15.76
N SER A 216 0.89 5.46 -16.31
CA SER A 216 1.35 5.12 -17.64
C SER A 216 2.36 3.96 -17.62
N GLN A 217 2.76 3.52 -18.82
CA GLN A 217 3.84 2.55 -19.03
C GLN A 217 5.20 3.03 -18.48
N ARG A 218 5.37 4.33 -18.29
CA ARG A 218 6.53 4.92 -17.60
C ARG A 218 6.28 5.05 -16.11
N SER A 219 5.17 5.66 -15.71
CA SER A 219 5.02 6.09 -14.31
C SER A 219 4.91 4.92 -13.34
N TYR A 220 4.51 3.75 -13.79
CA TYR A 220 4.42 2.60 -12.90
C TYR A 220 5.58 1.62 -13.07
N PRO A 221 5.79 0.95 -14.22
CA PRO A 221 6.89 0.02 -14.35
C PRO A 221 8.27 0.64 -14.08
N VAL A 222 8.56 1.82 -14.70
CA VAL A 222 9.84 2.51 -14.51
C VAL A 222 9.92 3.19 -13.14
N GLY A 223 8.80 3.76 -12.67
CA GLY A 223 8.71 4.37 -11.34
C GLY A 223 9.05 3.41 -10.20
N HIS A 224 8.86 2.09 -10.41
CA HIS A 224 9.19 1.08 -9.42
C HIS A 224 10.70 0.82 -9.25
N LEU A 225 11.58 1.47 -9.99
CA LEU A 225 13.01 1.47 -9.70
C LEU A 225 13.32 2.06 -8.32
N SER A 226 12.59 3.10 -7.88
CA SER A 226 12.72 3.59 -6.50
C SER A 226 12.24 2.57 -5.46
N THR A 227 11.15 1.87 -5.74
CA THR A 227 10.63 0.80 -4.89
C THR A 227 11.60 -0.36 -4.80
N LEU A 228 12.24 -0.73 -5.92
CA LEU A 228 13.29 -1.75 -5.96
C LEU A 228 14.44 -1.39 -5.01
N TYR A 229 14.91 -0.14 -5.09
CA TYR A 229 16.01 0.34 -4.25
C TYR A 229 15.65 0.24 -2.75
N TRP A 230 14.44 0.62 -2.38
CA TRP A 230 13.95 0.52 -1.00
C TRP A 230 13.76 -0.93 -0.56
N LEU A 231 13.10 -1.79 -1.35
CA LEU A 231 12.89 -3.20 -1.00
C LEU A 231 14.22 -3.96 -0.86
N GLY A 232 15.25 -3.55 -1.62
CA GLY A 232 16.57 -4.16 -1.57
C GLY A 232 16.64 -5.56 -2.18
N LEU A 233 15.72 -5.88 -3.09
CA LEU A 233 15.65 -7.18 -3.74
C LEU A 233 16.85 -7.42 -4.68
N GLN A 234 17.20 -8.67 -4.81
CA GLN A 234 18.27 -9.15 -5.68
C GLN A 234 17.78 -10.34 -6.50
N GLU A 235 18.51 -10.65 -7.56
CA GLU A 235 18.30 -11.86 -8.35
C GLU A 235 18.33 -13.11 -7.46
N GLY A 236 17.39 -14.03 -7.69
CA GLY A 236 17.27 -15.27 -6.94
C GLY A 236 16.61 -15.15 -5.56
N ASP A 237 16.21 -13.96 -5.13
CA ASP A 237 15.38 -13.80 -3.91
C ASP A 237 14.04 -14.53 -4.05
N VAL A 238 13.56 -15.09 -2.96
CA VAL A 238 12.19 -15.55 -2.78
C VAL A 238 11.46 -14.50 -1.96
N HIS A 239 10.67 -13.67 -2.63
CA HIS A 239 10.04 -12.49 -2.04
C HIS A 239 8.57 -12.72 -1.71
N PHE A 240 8.22 -12.59 -0.44
CA PHE A 240 6.83 -12.61 0.03
C PHE A 240 6.32 -11.21 0.36
N ASN A 241 5.18 -10.84 -0.21
CA ASN A 241 4.48 -9.61 0.16
C ASN A 241 3.06 -9.92 0.63
N VAL A 242 2.74 -9.47 1.84
CA VAL A 242 1.38 -9.58 2.40
C VAL A 242 0.55 -8.44 1.85
N SER A 243 -0.15 -8.68 0.73
CA SER A 243 -1.04 -7.72 0.09
C SER A 243 -2.08 -8.42 -0.79
N SER A 244 -3.23 -7.79 -1.00
CA SER A 244 -4.28 -8.28 -1.91
C SER A 244 -4.13 -7.66 -3.31
N PRO A 245 -4.47 -8.40 -4.38
CA PRO A 245 -4.35 -7.94 -5.77
C PRO A 245 -5.05 -6.61 -6.10
N GLY A 246 -6.11 -6.25 -5.39
CA GLY A 246 -6.82 -4.98 -5.60
C GLY A 246 -6.09 -3.72 -5.13
N TRP A 247 -4.91 -3.85 -4.51
CA TRP A 247 -4.16 -2.73 -3.93
C TRP A 247 -2.90 -2.42 -4.73
N ALA A 248 -2.55 -1.13 -4.81
CA ALA A 248 -1.35 -0.67 -5.47
C ALA A 248 -0.08 -1.37 -4.95
N LYS A 249 0.02 -1.59 -3.63
CA LYS A 249 1.14 -2.29 -3.00
C LYS A 249 1.37 -3.71 -3.58
N HIS A 250 0.31 -4.38 -4.05
CA HIS A 250 0.45 -5.68 -4.71
C HIS A 250 1.27 -5.55 -6.00
N ALA A 251 0.96 -4.60 -6.88
CA ALA A 251 1.74 -4.39 -8.08
C ALA A 251 3.18 -3.94 -7.79
N TRP A 252 3.41 -3.17 -6.71
CA TRP A 252 4.75 -2.79 -6.28
C TRP A 252 5.62 -4.00 -5.97
N SER A 253 5.07 -4.92 -5.19
CA SER A 253 5.84 -5.94 -4.48
C SER A 253 5.47 -7.37 -4.89
N CYS A 254 4.45 -7.57 -5.74
CA CYS A 254 4.07 -8.85 -6.34
C CYS A 254 3.95 -8.79 -7.86
N LEU A 255 4.59 -7.82 -8.54
CA LEU A 255 4.65 -7.77 -10.00
C LEU A 255 5.95 -7.09 -10.46
N PHE A 256 5.98 -5.75 -10.46
CA PHE A 256 7.05 -5.00 -11.11
C PHE A 256 8.41 -5.19 -10.43
N THR A 257 8.51 -4.91 -9.13
CA THR A 257 9.80 -4.88 -8.45
C THR A 257 10.49 -6.25 -8.41
N PRO A 258 9.83 -7.35 -7.98
CA PRO A 258 10.50 -8.65 -7.94
C PRO A 258 10.96 -9.11 -9.33
N TRP A 259 10.09 -8.98 -10.33
CA TRP A 259 10.44 -9.43 -11.68
C TRP A 259 11.39 -8.49 -12.43
N THR A 260 11.55 -7.25 -11.98
CA THR A 260 12.60 -6.36 -12.50
C THR A 260 14.01 -6.87 -12.20
N VAL A 261 14.19 -7.68 -11.15
CA VAL A 261 15.48 -8.27 -10.78
C VAL A 261 15.54 -9.79 -10.92
N GLY A 262 14.49 -10.44 -11.44
CA GLY A 262 14.45 -11.89 -11.55
C GLY A 262 14.27 -12.61 -10.21
N ALA A 263 13.63 -11.98 -9.22
CA ALA A 263 13.26 -12.61 -7.96
C ALA A 263 11.96 -13.41 -8.11
N THR A 264 11.83 -14.51 -7.36
CA THR A 264 10.60 -15.31 -7.27
C THR A 264 9.55 -14.56 -6.48
N ILE A 265 8.39 -14.33 -7.04
CA ILE A 265 7.20 -13.91 -6.29
C ILE A 265 6.67 -15.13 -5.54
N PHE A 266 6.73 -15.07 -4.20
CA PHE A 266 6.19 -16.08 -3.31
C PHE A 266 4.85 -15.61 -2.73
N ILE A 267 3.85 -16.47 -2.75
CA ILE A 267 2.52 -16.21 -2.20
C ILE A 267 2.15 -17.34 -1.23
N TYR A 268 1.65 -16.94 -0.07
CA TYR A 268 1.00 -17.85 0.86
C TYR A 268 -0.47 -17.51 0.97
N ASN A 269 -1.33 -18.34 0.36
CA ASN A 269 -2.77 -18.19 0.40
C ASN A 269 -3.34 -18.79 1.69
N GLN A 270 -4.02 -17.97 2.46
CA GLN A 270 -4.71 -18.38 3.68
C GLN A 270 -6.06 -17.66 3.78
N GLY A 271 -7.07 -18.34 4.32
CA GLY A 271 -8.41 -17.76 4.46
C GLY A 271 -8.46 -16.62 5.46
N ARG A 272 -7.71 -16.75 6.56
CA ARG A 272 -7.46 -15.71 7.57
C ARG A 272 -5.98 -15.68 7.89
N PHE A 273 -5.43 -14.49 8.11
CA PHE A 273 -4.02 -14.36 8.49
C PHE A 273 -3.75 -15.10 9.80
N ASP A 274 -2.83 -16.07 9.74
CA ASP A 274 -2.37 -16.90 10.85
C ASP A 274 -0.84 -16.74 10.98
N SER A 275 -0.41 -16.14 12.08
CA SER A 275 1.00 -15.81 12.32
C SER A 275 1.89 -17.04 12.39
N ALA A 276 1.48 -18.07 13.15
CA ALA A 276 2.27 -19.27 13.33
C ALA A 276 2.44 -20.06 12.03
N LYS A 277 1.35 -20.22 11.25
CA LYS A 277 1.40 -20.86 9.93
C LYS A 277 2.25 -20.04 8.95
N THR A 278 2.11 -18.71 8.97
CA THR A 278 2.91 -17.82 8.12
C THR A 278 4.39 -17.99 8.42
N LEU A 279 4.80 -17.89 9.68
CA LEU A 279 6.18 -18.04 10.10
C LEU A 279 6.75 -19.42 9.75
N GLY A 280 5.99 -20.50 10.02
CA GLY A 280 6.37 -21.85 9.64
C GLY A 280 6.57 -22.00 8.12
N THR A 281 5.73 -21.34 7.32
CA THR A 281 5.83 -21.36 5.86
C THR A 281 7.04 -20.56 5.35
N LEU A 282 7.36 -19.41 5.96
CA LEU A 282 8.58 -18.65 5.65
C LEU A 282 9.83 -19.51 5.83
N VAL A 283 9.91 -20.26 6.93
CA VAL A 283 11.03 -21.17 7.21
C VAL A 283 11.07 -22.31 6.20
N ARG A 284 9.94 -23.01 6.01
CA ARG A 284 9.83 -24.18 5.12
C ARG A 284 10.18 -23.84 3.67
N CYS A 285 9.72 -22.71 3.18
CA CYS A 285 9.91 -22.29 1.80
C CYS A 285 11.19 -21.48 1.57
N GLY A 286 11.97 -21.21 2.62
CA GLY A 286 13.24 -20.48 2.50
C GLY A 286 13.06 -19.06 1.96
N VAL A 287 11.98 -18.37 2.34
CA VAL A 287 11.71 -17.00 1.94
C VAL A 287 12.85 -16.09 2.39
N SER A 288 13.40 -15.29 1.46
CA SER A 288 14.56 -14.43 1.71
C SER A 288 14.22 -12.96 1.93
N SER A 289 13.02 -12.54 1.52
CA SER A 289 12.56 -11.16 1.68
C SER A 289 11.07 -11.12 2.02
N LEU A 290 10.70 -10.27 2.99
CA LEU A 290 9.32 -10.09 3.45
C LEU A 290 8.94 -8.61 3.44
N CYS A 291 7.87 -8.28 2.70
CA CYS A 291 7.20 -6.99 2.78
C CYS A 291 5.80 -7.19 3.37
N ALA A 292 5.53 -6.59 4.52
CA ALA A 292 4.23 -6.74 5.18
C ALA A 292 3.71 -5.40 5.72
N PRO A 293 2.39 -5.21 5.82
CA PRO A 293 1.82 -4.04 6.47
C PRO A 293 2.05 -4.11 8.00
N PRO A 294 2.01 -2.98 8.70
CA PRO A 294 2.15 -2.92 10.16
C PRO A 294 1.20 -3.85 10.90
N THR A 295 -0.03 -4.02 10.41
CA THR A 295 -1.02 -4.95 11.00
C THR A 295 -0.54 -6.40 10.99
N ALA A 296 0.08 -6.85 9.89
CA ALA A 296 0.65 -8.20 9.82
C ALA A 296 1.88 -8.32 10.74
N TRP A 297 2.77 -7.32 10.75
CA TRP A 297 3.91 -7.31 11.66
C TRP A 297 3.51 -7.36 13.14
N ARG A 298 2.51 -6.56 13.55
CA ARG A 298 1.96 -6.61 14.92
C ARG A 298 1.41 -7.99 15.28
N SER A 299 0.82 -8.70 14.32
CA SER A 299 0.37 -10.08 14.56
C SER A 299 1.54 -11.05 14.68
N LEU A 300 2.55 -10.94 13.81
CA LEU A 300 3.71 -11.83 13.81
C LEU A 300 4.52 -11.75 15.11
N ILE A 301 4.71 -10.55 15.69
CA ILE A 301 5.47 -10.39 16.95
C ILE A 301 4.74 -10.89 18.20
N LEU A 302 3.48 -11.33 18.09
CA LEU A 302 2.79 -12.01 19.20
C LEU A 302 3.28 -13.44 19.37
N GLU A 303 3.91 -14.03 18.33
CA GLU A 303 4.56 -15.33 18.40
C GLU A 303 5.98 -15.20 18.99
N ASP A 304 6.48 -16.30 19.52
CA ASP A 304 7.90 -16.40 19.90
C ASP A 304 8.75 -16.55 18.62
N LEU A 305 9.21 -15.44 18.09
CA LEU A 305 9.96 -15.39 16.83
C LEU A 305 11.26 -16.18 16.86
N THR A 306 11.86 -16.41 18.05
CA THR A 306 13.12 -17.17 18.20
C THR A 306 12.97 -18.64 17.82
N ARG A 307 11.74 -19.16 17.79
CA ARG A 307 11.43 -20.53 17.38
C ARG A 307 11.45 -20.74 15.87
N TYR A 308 11.54 -19.66 15.09
CA TYR A 308 11.48 -19.71 13.63
C TYR A 308 12.83 -19.31 13.02
N PRO A 309 13.68 -20.27 12.61
CA PRO A 309 14.98 -20.00 12.00
C PRO A 309 14.81 -19.56 10.54
N VAL A 310 14.33 -18.33 10.34
CA VAL A 310 14.07 -17.74 9.01
C VAL A 310 15.37 -17.51 8.23
N ARG A 311 15.28 -17.54 6.91
CA ARG A 311 16.36 -17.17 5.98
C ARG A 311 16.19 -15.75 5.41
N LEU A 312 15.40 -14.93 6.10
CA LEU A 312 15.12 -13.58 5.68
C LEU A 312 16.39 -12.72 5.68
N ARG A 313 16.55 -11.90 4.68
CA ARG A 313 17.62 -10.91 4.51
C ARG A 313 17.07 -9.50 4.54
N GLU A 314 15.90 -9.29 3.92
CA GLU A 314 15.25 -7.99 3.84
C GLU A 314 13.86 -8.04 4.44
N LEU A 315 13.60 -7.10 5.35
CA LEU A 315 12.30 -6.90 5.99
C LEU A 315 11.84 -5.48 5.71
N THR A 316 10.63 -5.33 5.15
CA THR A 316 10.09 -4.02 4.85
C THR A 316 8.64 -3.88 5.29
N SER A 317 8.24 -2.64 5.57
CA SER A 317 6.88 -2.29 5.92
C SER A 317 6.44 -1.01 5.23
N ALA A 318 5.21 -0.96 4.74
CA ALA A 318 4.60 0.23 4.17
C ALA A 318 3.07 0.17 4.21
N GLY A 319 2.45 1.34 4.08
CA GLY A 319 0.99 1.51 4.00
C GLY A 319 0.40 2.20 5.22
N GLU A 320 1.05 2.06 6.36
CA GLU A 320 0.79 2.75 7.62
C GLU A 320 2.13 2.92 8.35
N PRO A 321 2.27 3.84 9.30
CA PRO A 321 3.46 3.91 10.13
C PRO A 321 3.62 2.68 11.03
N LEU A 322 4.85 2.25 11.23
CA LEU A 322 5.22 1.09 12.05
C LEU A 322 5.72 1.52 13.42
N ASN A 323 5.20 0.93 14.47
CA ASN A 323 5.63 1.20 15.84
C ASN A 323 7.07 0.72 16.08
N PRO A 324 7.94 1.51 16.72
CA PRO A 324 9.30 1.13 17.07
C PRO A 324 9.41 -0.21 17.80
N GLU A 325 8.51 -0.49 18.75
CA GLU A 325 8.48 -1.76 19.50
C GLU A 325 8.46 -3.00 18.59
N VAL A 326 7.73 -2.93 17.47
CA VAL A 326 7.66 -4.03 16.51
C VAL A 326 9.03 -4.29 15.90
N ILE A 327 9.75 -3.22 15.55
CA ILE A 327 11.09 -3.31 14.97
C ILE A 327 12.07 -3.87 15.99
N GLU A 328 12.01 -3.41 17.25
CA GLU A 328 12.86 -3.85 18.34
C GLU A 328 12.70 -5.35 18.64
N ARG A 329 11.45 -5.85 18.68
CA ARG A 329 11.17 -7.28 18.90
C ARG A 329 11.72 -8.15 17.77
N VAL A 330 11.58 -7.74 16.53
CA VAL A 330 12.11 -8.45 15.36
C VAL A 330 13.64 -8.41 15.38
N MET A 331 14.24 -7.26 15.69
CA MET A 331 15.70 -7.13 15.84
C MET A 331 16.24 -8.05 16.94
N ALA A 332 15.57 -8.09 18.08
CA ALA A 332 16.00 -8.94 19.21
C ALA A 332 15.94 -10.45 18.85
N ALA A 333 14.94 -10.86 18.06
CA ALA A 333 14.73 -12.27 17.72
C ALA A 333 15.59 -12.76 16.54
N TRP A 334 15.71 -11.93 15.47
CA TRP A 334 16.32 -12.34 14.20
C TRP A 334 17.61 -11.57 13.86
N GLY A 335 17.94 -10.52 14.59
CA GLY A 335 19.06 -9.62 14.25
C GLY A 335 18.82 -8.81 12.96
N LEU A 336 17.56 -8.66 12.55
CA LEU A 336 17.16 -7.97 11.33
C LEU A 336 16.27 -6.78 11.66
N THR A 337 16.44 -5.69 10.91
CA THR A 337 15.64 -4.48 11.08
C THR A 337 14.54 -4.39 10.02
N ILE A 338 13.31 -4.09 10.43
CA ILE A 338 12.24 -3.76 9.48
C ILE A 338 12.47 -2.34 8.99
N ARG A 339 12.53 -2.16 7.67
CA ARG A 339 12.76 -0.89 7.00
C ARG A 339 11.45 -0.33 6.48
N GLU A 340 11.02 0.81 7.01
CA GLU A 340 9.82 1.48 6.54
C GLU A 340 10.04 2.18 5.21
N GLY A 341 8.94 2.29 4.45
CA GLY A 341 8.87 3.09 3.25
C GLY A 341 7.50 3.73 3.09
N PHE A 342 7.50 4.89 2.46
CA PHE A 342 6.31 5.70 2.22
C PHE A 342 6.10 5.95 0.73
N GLY A 343 4.87 5.82 0.33
CA GLY A 343 4.37 6.14 -1.00
C GLY A 343 2.85 6.00 -1.01
N GLN A 344 2.25 6.36 -2.12
CA GLN A 344 0.81 6.36 -2.28
C GLN A 344 0.41 5.60 -3.56
N THR A 345 -0.89 5.41 -3.77
CA THR A 345 -1.37 4.91 -5.07
C THR A 345 -1.02 5.87 -6.19
N GLU A 346 -1.00 7.16 -5.91
CA GLU A 346 -0.64 8.26 -6.80
C GLU A 346 0.86 8.34 -7.13
N SER A 347 1.67 7.49 -6.47
CA SER A 347 3.13 7.43 -6.68
C SER A 347 3.64 5.99 -6.53
N THR A 348 4.94 5.80 -6.67
CA THR A 348 5.67 4.64 -6.17
C THR A 348 6.27 4.96 -4.80
N ALA A 349 7.17 4.14 -4.24
CA ALA A 349 7.87 4.50 -3.01
C ALA A 349 8.71 5.76 -3.24
N MET A 350 8.48 6.80 -2.43
CA MET A 350 9.16 8.10 -2.56
C MET A 350 10.08 8.42 -1.38
N LEU A 351 9.77 7.89 -0.20
CA LEU A 351 10.62 7.90 0.99
C LEU A 351 10.87 6.45 1.42
N GLY A 352 11.99 6.19 2.04
CA GLY A 352 12.28 4.87 2.57
C GLY A 352 13.59 4.80 3.34
N ASN A 353 13.76 3.70 4.06
CA ASN A 353 15.01 3.30 4.67
C ASN A 353 15.66 2.24 3.75
N PRO A 354 16.62 2.60 2.88
CA PRO A 354 17.24 1.64 1.97
C PRO A 354 18.22 0.70 2.70
N PRO A 355 18.63 -0.42 2.08
CA PRO A 355 19.62 -1.31 2.67
C PRO A 355 20.95 -0.60 2.97
N GLY A 356 21.65 -1.08 3.99
CA GLY A 356 23.00 -0.58 4.34
C GLY A 356 23.03 0.80 5.00
N GLN A 357 21.87 1.41 5.24
CA GLN A 357 21.77 2.70 5.91
C GLN A 357 21.30 2.54 7.36
N PRO A 358 21.67 3.45 8.28
CA PRO A 358 21.06 3.50 9.60
C PRO A 358 19.54 3.63 9.50
N VAL A 359 18.81 2.80 10.23
CA VAL A 359 17.33 2.87 10.30
C VAL A 359 16.95 3.63 11.56
N ARG A 360 16.17 4.70 11.41
CA ARG A 360 15.55 5.43 12.53
C ARG A 360 14.17 4.81 12.76
N TYR A 361 13.99 4.11 13.86
CA TYR A 361 12.75 3.36 14.15
C TYR A 361 11.55 4.31 14.26
N GLY A 362 10.50 4.05 13.47
CA GLY A 362 9.32 4.89 13.34
C GLY A 362 9.45 6.02 12.30
N SER A 363 10.61 6.17 11.64
CA SER A 363 10.79 7.11 10.54
C SER A 363 10.40 6.48 9.21
N MET A 364 9.73 7.25 8.35
CA MET A 364 9.48 6.87 6.95
C MET A 364 10.76 6.77 6.11
N GLY A 365 11.93 7.13 6.67
CA GLY A 365 13.20 7.17 5.97
C GLY A 365 13.50 8.51 5.30
N ARG A 366 14.32 8.46 4.26
CA ARG A 366 14.78 9.61 3.47
C ARG A 366 14.26 9.52 2.03
N PRO A 367 14.33 10.60 1.23
CA PRO A 367 13.97 10.56 -0.18
C PRO A 367 14.70 9.44 -0.93
N LEU A 368 13.96 8.69 -1.75
CA LEU A 368 14.54 7.62 -2.56
C LEU A 368 15.12 8.16 -3.88
N PRO A 369 16.09 7.46 -4.51
CA PRO A 369 16.68 7.91 -5.77
C PRO A 369 15.64 8.28 -6.82
N GLY A 370 15.81 9.47 -7.42
CA GLY A 370 14.89 10.02 -8.41
C GLY A 370 13.76 10.88 -7.83
N TYR A 371 13.56 10.90 -6.52
CA TYR A 371 12.58 11.77 -5.87
C TYR A 371 13.27 12.95 -5.15
N ARG A 372 12.66 14.11 -5.27
CA ARG A 372 12.93 15.27 -4.39
C ARG A 372 11.67 15.53 -3.60
N VAL A 373 11.76 15.43 -2.29
CA VAL A 373 10.64 15.59 -1.36
C VAL A 373 10.93 16.72 -0.40
N GLU A 374 9.97 17.62 -0.26
CA GLU A 374 10.02 18.76 0.64
C GLU A 374 8.82 18.75 1.58
N LEU A 375 8.94 19.43 2.70
CA LEU A 375 7.81 19.71 3.58
C LEU A 375 7.37 21.14 3.35
N LEU A 376 6.08 21.33 3.02
CA LEU A 376 5.50 22.65 2.79
C LEU A 376 4.53 23.01 3.92
N ASP A 377 4.67 24.23 4.44
CA ASP A 377 3.72 24.80 5.39
C ASP A 377 2.41 25.23 4.72
N VAL A 378 1.51 25.79 5.49
CA VAL A 378 0.20 26.27 5.00
C VAL A 378 0.28 27.39 3.97
N ASP A 379 1.41 28.10 3.93
CA ASP A 379 1.70 29.17 2.97
C ASP A 379 2.45 28.63 1.72
N GLY A 380 2.72 27.33 1.65
CA GLY A 380 3.46 26.68 0.57
C GLY A 380 4.96 26.91 0.61
N LYS A 381 5.51 27.31 1.76
CA LYS A 381 6.95 27.52 1.96
C LYS A 381 7.60 26.28 2.57
N SER A 382 8.86 26.05 2.23
CA SER A 382 9.66 24.98 2.81
C SER A 382 9.78 25.14 4.33
N ALA A 383 9.53 24.08 5.07
CA ALA A 383 9.48 24.05 6.53
C ALA A 383 10.07 22.74 7.08
N ARG A 384 10.33 22.68 8.39
CA ARG A 384 10.76 21.45 9.07
C ARG A 384 9.59 20.54 9.47
N GLU A 385 8.37 21.06 9.45
CA GLU A 385 7.12 20.32 9.60
C GLU A 385 6.10 20.88 8.61
N GLY A 386 5.46 20.01 7.85
CA GLY A 386 4.50 20.42 6.84
C GLY A 386 3.98 19.25 6.02
N GLU A 387 3.25 19.56 4.96
CA GLU A 387 2.77 18.56 4.02
C GLU A 387 3.93 17.98 3.22
N VAL A 388 4.01 16.64 3.20
CA VAL A 388 4.96 15.92 2.35
C VAL A 388 4.64 16.20 0.89
N SER A 389 5.55 16.86 0.20
CA SER A 389 5.34 17.38 -1.15
C SER A 389 6.47 16.95 -2.10
N VAL A 390 6.08 16.36 -3.24
CA VAL A 390 7.03 15.92 -4.26
C VAL A 390 7.26 17.04 -5.25
N VAL A 391 8.52 17.41 -5.47
CA VAL A 391 8.91 18.41 -6.47
C VAL A 391 8.65 17.88 -7.87
N LEU A 392 7.88 18.63 -8.69
CA LEU A 392 7.46 18.23 -10.04
C LEU A 392 8.31 18.79 -11.19
N SER A 393 9.40 19.48 -10.90
CA SER A 393 10.31 20.03 -11.92
C SER A 393 11.75 19.59 -11.69
N PRO A 394 12.29 18.60 -12.43
CA PRO A 394 11.57 17.71 -13.35
C PRO A 394 10.66 16.74 -12.60
N ARG A 395 9.54 16.36 -13.23
CA ARG A 395 8.59 15.43 -12.63
C ARG A 395 9.19 14.03 -12.52
N PRO A 396 9.20 13.42 -11.32
CA PRO A 396 9.66 12.04 -11.15
C PRO A 396 8.81 11.06 -11.96
N ALA A 397 9.46 10.01 -12.50
CA ALA A 397 8.73 9.01 -13.29
C ALA A 397 7.59 8.36 -12.49
N GLY A 398 7.80 8.04 -11.22
CA GLY A 398 6.82 7.31 -10.40
C GLY A 398 5.56 8.08 -9.99
N VAL A 399 5.39 9.35 -10.38
CA VAL A 399 4.17 10.12 -10.09
C VAL A 399 3.09 9.82 -11.13
N MET A 400 1.85 9.59 -10.68
CA MET A 400 0.67 9.30 -11.52
C MET A 400 0.51 10.26 -12.70
N VAL A 401 -0.17 9.83 -13.75
CA VAL A 401 -0.46 10.69 -14.90
C VAL A 401 -1.54 11.70 -14.57
N ALA A 402 -2.65 11.24 -13.99
CA ALA A 402 -3.82 12.04 -13.69
C ALA A 402 -4.77 11.31 -12.72
N TYR A 403 -5.75 12.03 -12.21
CA TYR A 403 -7.00 11.47 -11.74
C TYR A 403 -7.94 11.33 -12.95
N ALA A 404 -8.15 10.10 -13.43
CA ALA A 404 -8.95 9.85 -14.62
C ALA A 404 -10.40 10.35 -14.44
N GLY A 405 -10.92 11.09 -15.41
CA GLY A 405 -12.27 11.67 -15.36
C GLY A 405 -12.44 12.82 -14.36
N ASP A 406 -11.34 13.38 -13.82
CA ASP A 406 -11.36 14.55 -12.93
C ASP A 406 -10.19 15.49 -13.29
N GLU A 407 -10.39 16.26 -14.36
CA GLU A 407 -9.36 17.17 -14.88
C GLU A 407 -9.03 18.30 -13.92
N GLU A 408 -10.04 18.81 -13.19
CA GLU A 408 -9.83 19.88 -12.21
C GLU A 408 -8.93 19.42 -11.07
N ARG A 409 -9.22 18.24 -10.52
CA ARG A 409 -8.39 17.63 -9.48
C ARG A 409 -6.98 17.33 -9.99
N SER A 410 -6.85 16.81 -11.20
CA SER A 410 -5.56 16.55 -11.84
C SER A 410 -4.73 17.81 -11.98
N ARG A 411 -5.34 18.90 -12.46
CA ARG A 411 -4.67 20.21 -12.59
C ARG A 411 -4.27 20.77 -11.23
N ARG A 412 -5.14 20.65 -10.23
CA ARG A 412 -4.83 21.11 -8.86
C ARG A 412 -3.67 20.32 -8.25
N ALA A 413 -3.63 19.00 -8.45
CA ALA A 413 -2.60 18.13 -7.89
C ALA A 413 -1.26 18.21 -8.63
N LEU A 414 -1.26 18.40 -9.94
CA LEU A 414 -0.09 18.22 -10.81
C LEU A 414 0.30 19.47 -11.61
N GLY A 415 -0.50 20.52 -11.57
CA GLY A 415 -0.27 21.74 -12.38
C GLY A 415 0.66 22.75 -11.73
N GLY A 416 1.06 22.55 -10.48
CA GLY A 416 2.00 23.40 -9.75
C GLY A 416 3.45 22.87 -9.77
N SER A 417 4.28 23.45 -8.93
CA SER A 417 5.69 23.02 -8.73
C SER A 417 5.81 21.76 -7.86
N HIS A 418 4.77 21.42 -7.10
CA HIS A 418 4.77 20.31 -6.16
C HIS A 418 3.48 19.49 -6.26
N TYR A 419 3.59 18.21 -6.01
CA TYR A 419 2.48 17.31 -5.72
C TYR A 419 2.38 17.13 -4.20
N GLY A 420 1.33 17.65 -3.59
CA GLY A 420 1.02 17.46 -2.18
C GLY A 420 0.36 16.11 -1.91
N THR A 421 0.88 15.38 -0.93
CA THR A 421 0.39 14.02 -0.60
C THR A 421 -0.83 14.03 0.33
N ALA A 422 -1.16 15.17 0.93
CA ALA A 422 -2.07 15.32 2.05
C ALA A 422 -1.62 14.54 3.32
N ASP A 423 -0.37 14.13 3.39
CA ASP A 423 0.28 13.58 4.59
C ASP A 423 1.23 14.61 5.17
N VAL A 424 1.23 14.79 6.48
CA VAL A 424 2.08 15.73 7.22
C VAL A 424 3.22 14.98 7.87
N ALA A 425 4.40 15.53 7.79
CA ALA A 425 5.60 14.98 8.43
C ALA A 425 6.47 16.10 9.04
N SER A 426 7.38 15.72 9.91
CA SER A 426 8.53 16.52 10.30
C SER A 426 9.81 15.91 9.73
N ILE A 427 10.88 16.71 9.63
CA ILE A 427 12.21 16.28 9.19
C ILE A 427 13.24 16.57 10.27
N ASP A 428 14.08 15.59 10.60
CA ASP A 428 15.18 15.76 11.56
C ASP A 428 16.46 16.33 10.90
N ASP A 429 17.52 16.51 11.69
CA ASP A 429 18.79 17.09 11.21
C ASP A 429 19.56 16.12 10.29
N ASP A 430 19.27 14.82 10.36
CA ASP A 430 19.87 13.80 9.50
C ASP A 430 19.05 13.55 8.21
N GLY A 431 17.96 14.31 8.01
CA GLY A 431 17.12 14.26 6.82
C GLY A 431 16.08 13.12 6.80
N TYR A 432 15.79 12.52 7.97
CA TYR A 432 14.73 11.52 8.07
C TYR A 432 13.39 12.19 8.29
N PHE A 433 12.37 11.64 7.61
CA PHE A 433 10.98 12.10 7.67
C PHE A 433 10.21 11.28 8.69
N TRP A 434 9.49 11.98 9.57
CA TRP A 434 8.68 11.41 10.65
C TRP A 434 7.22 11.73 10.41
N TYR A 435 6.39 10.69 10.32
CA TYR A 435 4.97 10.84 10.04
C TYR A 435 4.25 11.51 11.22
N VAL A 436 3.49 12.57 10.93
CA VAL A 436 2.67 13.29 11.93
C VAL A 436 1.20 12.94 11.76
N GLY A 437 0.68 12.85 10.54
CA GLY A 437 -0.72 12.54 10.28
C GLY A 437 -1.18 12.97 8.90
N ARG A 438 -2.47 12.80 8.63
CA ARG A 438 -3.12 13.37 7.45
C ARG A 438 -3.41 14.84 7.68
N THR A 439 -3.38 15.66 6.63
CA THR A 439 -3.77 17.08 6.71
C THR A 439 -5.19 17.27 7.23
N ASP A 440 -6.09 16.30 6.94
CA ASP A 440 -7.49 16.26 7.35
C ASP A 440 -7.74 15.54 8.69
N ASP A 441 -6.75 14.85 9.25
CA ASP A 441 -6.84 14.15 10.55
C ASP A 441 -6.13 14.92 11.69
N VAL A 442 -5.09 15.69 11.37
CA VAL A 442 -4.38 16.54 12.33
C VAL A 442 -5.28 17.71 12.73
N PHE A 443 -5.54 17.87 14.00
CA PHE A 443 -6.44 18.91 14.51
C PHE A 443 -5.74 19.83 15.52
N LYS A 444 -6.36 20.98 15.80
CA LYS A 444 -5.88 21.93 16.83
C LYS A 444 -6.61 21.72 18.14
N SER A 445 -5.84 21.59 19.22
CA SER A 445 -6.35 21.67 20.60
C SER A 445 -5.72 22.90 21.26
N SER A 446 -6.48 23.96 21.48
CA SER A 446 -5.95 25.29 21.76
C SER A 446 -4.99 25.74 20.64
N ASP A 447 -3.75 26.13 20.97
CA ASP A 447 -2.75 26.54 19.99
C ASP A 447 -1.86 25.40 19.47
N TYR A 448 -2.06 24.18 19.96
CA TYR A 448 -1.22 23.02 19.61
C TYR A 448 -1.84 22.20 18.50
N ARG A 449 -1.02 21.76 17.54
CA ARG A 449 -1.39 20.73 16.58
C ARG A 449 -1.27 19.37 17.25
N ILE A 450 -2.30 18.56 17.12
CA ILE A 450 -2.36 17.20 17.67
C ILE A 450 -2.27 16.21 16.55
N SER A 451 -1.28 15.31 16.64
CA SER A 451 -1.15 14.14 15.80
C SER A 451 -1.99 13.00 16.37
N PRO A 452 -3.07 12.56 15.71
CA PRO A 452 -3.78 11.34 16.13
C PRO A 452 -2.86 10.13 16.20
N PHE A 453 -1.94 10.01 15.24
CA PHE A 453 -1.02 8.89 15.15
C PHE A 453 -0.10 8.75 16.38
N GLU A 454 0.47 9.86 16.88
CA GLU A 454 1.30 9.83 18.09
C GLU A 454 0.52 9.32 19.31
N LEU A 455 -0.73 9.76 19.45
CA LEU A 455 -1.59 9.35 20.54
C LEU A 455 -2.03 7.89 20.40
N GLU A 456 -2.36 7.46 19.18
CA GLU A 456 -2.69 6.06 18.86
C GLU A 456 -1.50 5.13 19.13
N SER A 457 -0.29 5.54 18.75
CA SER A 457 0.93 4.79 19.03
C SER A 457 1.16 4.59 20.52
N ALA A 458 0.98 5.64 21.32
CA ALA A 458 1.08 5.54 22.77
C ALA A 458 0.01 4.62 23.37
N LEU A 459 -1.24 4.70 22.85
CA LEU A 459 -2.34 3.86 23.32
C LEU A 459 -2.12 2.38 23.06
N ILE A 460 -1.62 2.02 21.88
CA ILE A 460 -1.40 0.62 21.46
C ILE A 460 -0.35 -0.08 22.33
N GLU A 461 0.59 0.67 22.90
CA GLU A 461 1.59 0.12 23.81
C GLU A 461 1.02 -0.26 25.20
N HIS A 462 -0.18 0.22 25.54
CA HIS A 462 -0.83 -0.17 26.78
C HIS A 462 -1.33 -1.62 26.71
N GLU A 463 -1.07 -2.41 27.79
CA GLU A 463 -1.37 -3.84 27.83
C GLU A 463 -2.83 -4.21 27.54
N ALA A 464 -3.78 -3.34 27.86
CA ALA A 464 -5.21 -3.56 27.66
C ALA A 464 -5.69 -3.24 26.24
N VAL A 465 -4.92 -2.49 25.42
CA VAL A 465 -5.35 -1.95 24.13
C VAL A 465 -4.95 -2.87 22.99
N ALA A 466 -5.91 -3.24 22.14
CA ALA A 466 -5.65 -3.98 20.88
C ALA A 466 -5.52 -3.03 19.68
N GLU A 467 -6.46 -2.09 19.55
CA GLU A 467 -6.45 -1.06 18.51
C GLU A 467 -6.98 0.26 19.07
N ALA A 468 -6.55 1.37 18.50
CA ALA A 468 -7.03 2.69 18.86
C ALA A 468 -7.15 3.60 17.64
N ALA A 469 -8.12 4.50 17.68
CA ALA A 469 -8.24 5.64 16.79
C ALA A 469 -8.46 6.91 17.62
N VAL A 470 -7.72 7.96 17.30
CA VAL A 470 -7.89 9.26 17.98
C VAL A 470 -8.53 10.23 17.00
N ILE A 471 -9.55 10.93 17.50
CA ILE A 471 -10.28 11.97 16.77
C ILE A 471 -10.40 13.23 17.64
N GLU A 472 -10.70 14.34 16.98
CA GLU A 472 -11.12 15.56 17.69
C GLU A 472 -12.54 15.41 18.25
N SER A 473 -12.75 15.84 19.49
CA SER A 473 -14.05 16.06 20.10
C SER A 473 -14.24 17.53 20.41
N PRO A 474 -15.38 18.17 20.02
CA PRO A 474 -15.64 19.58 20.29
C PRO A 474 -15.54 19.91 21.77
N ASP A 475 -14.86 21.02 22.13
CA ASP A 475 -14.70 21.52 23.49
C ASP A 475 -14.89 23.05 23.53
N ALA A 476 -15.67 23.51 24.48
CA ALA A 476 -16.04 24.93 24.58
C ALA A 476 -14.86 25.87 24.90
N ARG A 477 -13.76 25.36 25.47
CA ARG A 477 -12.60 26.17 25.89
C ARG A 477 -11.40 26.01 24.96
N ARG A 478 -11.26 24.83 24.34
CA ARG A 478 -10.06 24.44 23.59
C ARG A 478 -10.30 24.23 22.11
N MET A 479 -11.49 24.55 21.62
CA MET A 479 -11.98 24.24 20.29
C MET A 479 -12.19 22.71 20.14
N PHE A 480 -11.15 21.93 20.31
CA PHE A 480 -11.20 20.47 20.30
C PHE A 480 -10.31 19.88 21.40
N VAL A 481 -10.65 18.67 21.83
CA VAL A 481 -9.83 17.83 22.71
C VAL A 481 -9.67 16.44 22.10
N PRO A 482 -8.55 15.74 22.37
CA PRO A 482 -8.37 14.37 21.90
C PRO A 482 -9.35 13.40 22.54
N LYS A 483 -10.07 12.65 21.70
CA LYS A 483 -10.89 11.50 22.06
C LYS A 483 -10.29 10.24 21.48
N ALA A 484 -10.08 9.22 22.32
CA ALA A 484 -9.63 7.90 21.92
C ALA A 484 -10.82 6.94 21.79
N CYS A 485 -11.00 6.36 20.61
CA CYS A 485 -11.87 5.21 20.35
C CYS A 485 -11.01 3.95 20.40
N VAL A 486 -11.32 2.99 21.28
CA VAL A 486 -10.41 1.89 21.64
C VAL A 486 -11.11 0.55 21.53
N ILE A 487 -10.43 -0.42 20.89
CA ILE A 487 -10.74 -1.84 20.96
C ILE A 487 -9.81 -2.46 22.01
N LEU A 488 -10.37 -3.12 23.01
CA LEU A 488 -9.62 -3.82 24.04
C LEU A 488 -9.14 -5.20 23.58
N LYS A 489 -8.04 -5.68 24.18
CA LYS A 489 -7.57 -7.05 23.96
C LYS A 489 -8.58 -8.08 24.48
N PRO A 490 -8.61 -9.30 23.92
CA PRO A 490 -9.48 -10.36 24.39
C PRO A 490 -9.31 -10.62 25.91
N GLY A 491 -10.45 -10.69 26.61
CA GLY A 491 -10.48 -10.92 28.06
C GLY A 491 -10.45 -9.65 28.93
N VAL A 492 -10.13 -8.49 28.37
CA VAL A 492 -10.19 -7.21 29.08
C VAL A 492 -11.63 -6.66 29.04
N GLN A 493 -12.17 -6.27 30.20
CA GLN A 493 -13.53 -5.73 30.29
C GLN A 493 -13.57 -4.22 30.06
N PRO A 494 -14.57 -3.68 29.32
CA PRO A 494 -14.72 -2.26 29.06
C PRO A 494 -15.36 -1.51 30.24
N THR A 495 -14.64 -1.39 31.34
CA THR A 495 -15.11 -0.79 32.59
C THR A 495 -14.52 0.60 32.82
N ALA A 496 -15.10 1.35 33.74
CA ALA A 496 -14.55 2.63 34.19
C ALA A 496 -13.14 2.50 34.77
N ASP A 497 -12.82 1.40 35.45
CA ASP A 497 -11.47 1.14 35.95
C ASP A 497 -10.45 0.92 34.84
N THR A 498 -10.85 0.22 33.78
CA THR A 498 -10.02 0.05 32.57
C THR A 498 -9.78 1.39 31.89
N ALA A 499 -10.81 2.20 31.73
CA ALA A 499 -10.70 3.54 31.15
C ALA A 499 -9.77 4.44 31.98
N ARG A 500 -9.94 4.43 33.29
CA ARG A 500 -9.09 5.16 34.24
C ARG A 500 -7.62 4.74 34.14
N ALA A 501 -7.35 3.45 34.09
CA ALA A 501 -5.98 2.92 33.98
C ALA A 501 -5.30 3.38 32.67
N ILE A 502 -5.99 3.29 31.53
CA ILE A 502 -5.49 3.76 30.25
C ILE A 502 -5.24 5.26 30.26
N LEU A 503 -6.20 6.07 30.72
CA LEU A 503 -6.05 7.53 30.81
C LEU A 503 -4.89 7.93 31.73
N ALA A 504 -4.71 7.25 32.87
CA ALA A 504 -3.61 7.50 33.79
C ALA A 504 -2.25 7.18 33.14
N ALA A 505 -2.13 6.05 32.44
CA ALA A 505 -0.93 5.68 31.72
C ALA A 505 -0.57 6.69 30.62
N MET A 506 -1.57 7.11 29.83
CA MET A 506 -1.38 8.12 28.78
C MET A 506 -0.97 9.47 29.37
N ARG A 507 -1.55 9.84 30.51
CA ARG A 507 -1.19 11.08 31.20
C ARG A 507 0.24 11.11 31.72
N ALA A 508 0.77 9.96 32.14
CA ALA A 508 2.15 9.84 32.60
C ALA A 508 3.16 9.91 31.44
N ARG A 509 2.73 9.53 30.23
CA ARG A 509 3.59 9.40 29.06
C ARG A 509 3.54 10.57 28.10
N LEU A 510 2.34 11.11 27.85
CA LEU A 510 2.10 12.14 26.84
C LEU A 510 2.38 13.55 27.41
N ALA A 511 2.78 14.46 26.53
CA ALA A 511 2.95 15.87 26.90
C ALA A 511 1.61 16.49 27.35
N PRO A 512 1.64 17.52 28.19
CA PRO A 512 0.42 18.14 28.74
C PRO A 512 -0.60 18.61 27.71
N TYR A 513 -0.16 19.02 26.51
CA TYR A 513 -1.04 19.44 25.42
C TYR A 513 -1.63 18.26 24.64
N GLN A 514 -1.05 17.07 24.73
CA GLN A 514 -1.47 15.85 24.04
C GLN A 514 -2.45 15.00 24.88
N LYS A 515 -2.88 15.47 26.03
CA LYS A 515 -3.74 14.70 26.94
C LYS A 515 -5.02 14.23 26.27
N ILE A 516 -5.23 12.93 26.28
CA ILE A 516 -6.51 12.31 25.90
C ILE A 516 -7.52 12.62 26.99
N ARG A 517 -8.64 13.27 26.63
CA ARG A 517 -9.67 13.75 27.55
C ARG A 517 -10.89 12.86 27.60
N ILE A 518 -11.08 12.07 26.55
CA ILE A 518 -12.24 11.20 26.39
C ILE A 518 -11.72 9.87 25.87
N ILE A 519 -12.21 8.77 26.45
CA ILE A 519 -11.97 7.41 25.94
C ILE A 519 -13.32 6.72 25.75
N GLU A 520 -13.49 6.05 24.63
CA GLU A 520 -14.67 5.24 24.33
C GLU A 520 -14.26 3.85 23.89
N PHE A 521 -14.81 2.82 24.53
CA PHE A 521 -14.66 1.44 24.07
C PHE A 521 -15.72 1.14 23.03
N CYS A 522 -15.34 1.03 21.77
CA CYS A 522 -16.25 0.84 20.65
C CYS A 522 -15.58 0.14 19.49
N ASP A 523 -16.37 -0.34 18.56
CA ASP A 523 -15.87 -0.85 17.28
C ASP A 523 -15.32 0.30 16.42
N LEU A 524 -14.26 0.02 15.67
CA LEU A 524 -13.67 0.97 14.75
C LEU A 524 -14.15 0.68 13.32
N PRO A 525 -14.91 1.58 12.68
CA PRO A 525 -15.33 1.41 11.30
C PRO A 525 -14.11 1.37 10.38
N LYS A 526 -14.07 0.39 9.48
CA LYS A 526 -12.93 0.17 8.59
C LYS A 526 -13.35 0.17 7.13
N THR A 527 -12.45 0.59 6.28
CA THR A 527 -12.54 0.38 4.84
C THR A 527 -12.33 -1.10 4.52
N VAL A 528 -12.64 -1.50 3.28
CA VAL A 528 -12.34 -2.86 2.78
C VAL A 528 -10.84 -3.19 2.87
N SER A 529 -9.97 -2.17 2.89
CA SER A 529 -8.51 -2.32 3.09
C SER A 529 -8.07 -2.44 4.54
N GLY A 530 -9.00 -2.39 5.50
CA GLY A 530 -8.69 -2.43 6.93
C GLY A 530 -8.33 -1.08 7.55
N LYS A 531 -8.30 0.02 6.77
CA LYS A 531 -8.01 1.36 7.29
C LYS A 531 -9.20 1.93 8.06
N ILE A 532 -8.93 2.54 9.22
CA ILE A 532 -9.95 3.15 10.06
C ILE A 532 -10.59 4.35 9.36
N ARG A 533 -11.93 4.42 9.36
CA ARG A 533 -12.71 5.52 8.80
C ARG A 533 -12.95 6.60 9.85
N ARG A 534 -11.92 7.41 10.12
CA ARG A 534 -12.02 8.49 11.11
C ARG A 534 -13.11 9.50 10.81
N THR A 535 -13.44 9.72 9.54
CA THR A 535 -14.57 10.60 9.15
C THR A 535 -15.91 10.15 9.69
N GLU A 536 -16.17 8.83 9.76
CA GLU A 536 -17.40 8.29 10.36
C GLU A 536 -17.40 8.47 11.88
N LEU A 537 -16.26 8.23 12.53
CA LEU A 537 -16.10 8.47 13.98
C LEU A 537 -16.32 9.95 14.33
N ARG A 538 -15.72 10.87 13.55
CA ARG A 538 -15.88 12.33 13.74
C ARG A 538 -17.33 12.77 13.55
N ALA A 539 -18.02 12.27 12.52
CA ALA A 539 -19.41 12.60 12.26
C ALA A 539 -20.32 12.15 13.42
N LEU A 540 -20.12 10.93 13.93
CA LEU A 540 -20.84 10.42 15.08
C LEU A 540 -20.55 11.24 16.34
N GLU A 541 -19.28 11.60 16.57
CA GLU A 541 -18.87 12.42 17.71
C GLU A 541 -19.50 13.81 17.67
N ALA A 542 -19.44 14.48 16.51
CA ALA A 542 -20.05 15.79 16.33
C ALA A 542 -21.56 15.75 16.60
N GLN A 543 -22.26 14.71 16.11
CA GLN A 543 -23.68 14.52 16.36
C GLN A 543 -23.98 14.33 17.85
N ARG A 544 -23.22 13.50 18.56
CA ARG A 544 -23.38 13.25 20.00
C ARG A 544 -23.14 14.52 20.83
N ARG A 545 -22.07 15.27 20.51
CA ARG A 545 -21.79 16.55 21.24
C ARG A 545 -22.86 17.58 20.99
N ALA A 546 -23.36 17.71 19.76
CA ALA A 546 -24.49 18.62 19.45
C ALA A 546 -25.78 18.23 20.18
N ALA A 547 -26.04 16.95 20.37
CA ALA A 547 -27.18 16.42 21.12
C ALA A 547 -26.98 16.41 22.67
N GLY A 548 -25.76 16.73 23.13
CA GLY A 548 -25.43 16.65 24.57
C GLY A 548 -25.41 15.21 25.12
N THR A 549 -25.22 14.20 24.26
CA THR A 549 -25.25 12.78 24.64
C THR A 549 -23.84 12.19 24.72
N ARG A 550 -23.72 11.04 25.41
CA ARG A 550 -22.52 10.24 25.51
C ARG A 550 -22.73 8.87 24.84
N GLY A 551 -21.64 8.23 24.44
CA GLY A 551 -21.64 6.80 24.11
C GLY A 551 -21.89 5.94 25.35
N GLU A 552 -22.33 4.70 25.17
CA GLU A 552 -22.63 3.77 26.27
C GLU A 552 -21.38 3.46 27.12
N LEU A 553 -20.24 3.28 26.49
CA LEU A 553 -18.95 2.97 27.14
C LEU A 553 -17.95 4.13 26.96
N GLU A 554 -18.44 5.36 27.06
CA GLU A 554 -17.67 6.58 26.94
C GLU A 554 -17.40 7.21 28.31
N PHE A 555 -16.12 7.43 28.60
CA PHE A 555 -15.62 7.96 29.85
C PHE A 555 -14.84 9.25 29.61
N PHE A 556 -15.07 10.25 30.44
CA PHE A 556 -14.36 11.52 30.41
C PHE A 556 -13.29 11.56 31.49
N GLU A 557 -12.20 12.28 31.25
CA GLU A 557 -11.19 12.55 32.27
C GLU A 557 -11.84 13.14 33.56
N GLY A 558 -12.88 13.94 33.38
CA GLY A 558 -13.64 14.54 34.49
C GLY A 558 -14.45 13.57 35.35
N ASP A 559 -14.68 12.35 34.85
CA ASP A 559 -15.34 11.28 35.63
C ASP A 559 -14.37 10.68 36.67
N PHE A 560 -13.07 11.02 36.60
CA PHE A 560 -12.00 10.54 37.48
C PHE A 560 -11.31 11.74 38.16
N PRO A 561 -11.76 12.18 39.34
CA PRO A 561 -11.22 13.37 40.02
C PRO A 561 -9.72 13.37 40.23
N GLU A 562 -9.12 12.19 40.45
CA GLU A 562 -7.68 12.00 40.64
C GLU A 562 -6.86 12.27 39.36
N LEU A 563 -7.48 12.21 38.17
CA LEU A 563 -6.86 12.52 36.89
C LEU A 563 -7.02 13.99 36.46
N THR A 564 -7.86 14.75 37.15
CA THR A 564 -8.04 16.17 36.84
C THR A 564 -6.85 16.99 37.35
N ASP A 565 -6.44 17.98 36.57
CA ASP A 565 -5.43 18.94 37.04
C ASP A 565 -5.99 19.69 38.26
N LYS A 566 -5.34 19.59 39.42
CA LYS A 566 -5.72 20.45 40.57
C LYS A 566 -5.66 21.89 40.06
N PRO A 567 -6.69 22.72 40.37
CA PRO A 567 -6.62 24.15 40.10
C PRO A 567 -5.32 24.65 40.75
N ARG A 568 -4.44 25.32 39.99
CA ARG A 568 -3.31 26.01 40.57
C ARG A 568 -3.88 26.93 41.61
N ALA A 569 -3.59 26.65 42.89
CA ALA A 569 -3.88 27.57 43.98
C ALA A 569 -3.24 28.91 43.60
N GLY A 570 -4.07 29.93 43.52
CA GLY A 570 -3.67 31.22 43.02
C GLY A 570 -2.45 31.76 43.78
N GLY A 571 -1.48 32.21 43.02
CA GLY A 571 -0.43 33.09 43.43
C GLY A 571 -0.60 34.39 42.66
#